data_7466a1dfaa0dfb5c76eddc0716ee1418
#
_entry.id   7466a1dfaa0dfb5c76eddc0716ee1418
#
_cell.length_a   1.000
_cell.length_b   1.000
_cell.length_c   1.000
_cell.angle_alpha   90.00
_cell.angle_beta   90.00
_cell.angle_gamma   90.00
#
_symmetry.space_group_name_H-M   'P 1'
#
loop_
_entity.id
_entity.type
_entity.pdbx_description
1 polymer ?
#
loop_
_entity_poly.entity_id
_entity_poly.type
_entity_poly.pdbx_seq_one_letter_code
_entity_poly.pdbx_strand_id
1 'polypeptide(L)'
;MGEHFLIRKNRLTVPNTIVATLLIVICSFTLQKAHITYGFDNSLTVYEKISGQKPIRYTVIGDSIGRGSGADTSDQRWFKILERKMEERGVRMSGEYIVQSGATAFEGLYRLSSLANPEKSDLVFIVFGENDRKYMSTRDFGILYESLIRKAKSVFPNAEIMTITESSLSYEDFAWEIEKISSHYHTAHVDMRPVFKNTGLPPKELTRDLVHPNGRGYQLYAETIYKQLIANSKNEKEIAAFIEPLHERLFYSYRTISSFQSKEGFTLENGYMTSGREGSFLESDFVGNILGVKLVRGPDGGQVNVYIDGEFITTLSTWWPFQRERQLYVTSSLSDGKHTVRFEVSGNIPQYNATGRSVVRISSIISSTRE
;
A
#
# COMPACT_ATOMS: atom_id res chain seq x y z
N MET A 1 -0.64 0.68 99.01
CA MET A 1 0.66 0.40 98.40
C MET A 1 0.43 -0.48 97.20
N GLY A 2 0.57 0.03 96.00
CA GLY A 2 0.42 -0.70 94.75
C GLY A 2 0.83 0.23 93.62
N GLU A 3 2.08 0.16 93.22
CA GLU A 3 2.60 0.97 92.10
C GLU A 3 2.18 0.38 90.79
N HIS A 4 1.52 1.20 89.93
CA HIS A 4 1.24 0.85 88.53
C HIS A 4 2.40 1.28 87.65
N PHE A 5 3.08 0.27 87.06
CA PHE A 5 4.08 0.48 85.99
C PHE A 5 3.35 0.71 84.66
N LEU A 6 3.46 1.90 84.08
CA LEU A 6 2.99 2.24 82.75
C LEU A 6 4.09 1.93 81.71
N ILE A 7 3.88 0.94 80.86
CA ILE A 7 4.73 0.65 79.69
C ILE A 7 4.38 1.62 78.58
N ARG A 8 5.28 2.55 78.27
CA ARG A 8 5.20 3.47 77.16
C ARG A 8 5.60 2.75 75.88
N LYS A 9 4.64 2.49 74.95
CA LYS A 9 4.88 2.03 73.59
C LYS A 9 5.43 3.17 72.74
N ASN A 10 6.71 3.18 72.42
CA ASN A 10 7.29 4.06 71.41
C ASN A 10 6.82 3.63 70.04
N ARG A 11 5.91 4.37 69.41
CA ARG A 11 5.64 4.28 67.98
C ARG A 11 6.72 5.03 67.21
N LEU A 12 7.57 4.30 66.49
CA LEU A 12 8.45 4.88 65.48
C LEU A 12 7.59 5.43 64.32
N THR A 13 7.41 6.74 64.31
CA THR A 13 6.81 7.45 63.16
C THR A 13 7.93 7.72 62.17
N VAL A 14 7.91 7.02 61.03
CA VAL A 14 8.79 7.30 59.90
C VAL A 14 8.37 8.66 59.33
N PRO A 15 9.29 9.61 59.17
CA PRO A 15 8.94 10.94 58.64
C PRO A 15 8.38 10.82 57.22
N ASN A 16 7.27 11.51 56.96
CA ASN A 16 6.61 11.50 55.60
C ASN A 16 7.57 11.89 54.47
N THR A 17 8.65 12.59 54.75
CA THR A 17 9.72 12.90 53.78
C THR A 17 10.47 11.68 53.30
N ILE A 18 10.74 10.67 54.13
CA ILE A 18 11.46 9.46 53.74
C ILE A 18 10.56 8.61 52.84
N VAL A 19 9.25 8.51 53.11
CA VAL A 19 8.27 7.80 52.29
C VAL A 19 8.09 8.46 50.93
N ALA A 20 8.03 9.79 50.88
CA ALA A 20 7.92 10.55 49.62
C ALA A 20 9.18 10.41 48.76
N THR A 21 10.38 10.41 49.34
CA THR A 21 11.64 10.24 48.62
C THR A 21 11.77 8.83 48.06
N LEU A 22 11.34 7.80 48.80
CA LEU A 22 11.35 6.43 48.35
C LEU A 22 10.37 6.21 47.20
N LEU A 23 9.16 6.80 47.22
CA LEU A 23 8.19 6.77 46.15
C LEU A 23 8.68 7.49 44.89
N ILE A 24 9.35 8.61 44.99
CA ILE A 24 9.95 9.32 43.85
C ILE A 24 11.07 8.49 43.21
N VAL A 25 11.92 7.86 43.99
CA VAL A 25 12.99 6.97 43.48
C VAL A 25 12.41 5.73 42.80
N ILE A 26 11.37 5.11 43.36
CA ILE A 26 10.69 3.96 42.73
C ILE A 26 9.97 4.38 41.42
N CYS A 27 9.28 5.54 41.41
CA CYS A 27 8.69 6.08 40.19
C CYS A 27 9.74 6.45 39.13
N SER A 28 10.89 6.98 39.51
CA SER A 28 12.00 7.28 38.60
C SER A 28 12.59 6.00 37.99
N PHE A 29 12.74 4.93 38.76
CA PHE A 29 13.19 3.62 38.27
C PHE A 29 12.15 2.91 37.37
N THR A 30 10.86 3.09 37.64
CA THR A 30 9.79 2.55 36.77
C THR A 30 9.62 3.36 35.48
N LEU A 31 9.82 4.67 35.51
CA LEU A 31 9.82 5.53 34.32
C LEU A 31 11.08 5.34 33.45
N GLN A 32 12.24 5.01 34.05
CA GLN A 32 13.45 4.70 33.28
C GLN A 32 13.39 3.32 32.58
N LYS A 33 12.53 2.41 33.00
CA LYS A 33 12.28 1.14 32.28
C LYS A 33 11.36 1.26 31.07
N ALA A 34 10.71 2.41 30.86
CA ALA A 34 9.74 2.62 29.79
C ALA A 34 10.31 3.23 28.50
N HIS A 35 11.59 3.59 28.45
CA HIS A 35 12.26 4.06 27.23
C HIS A 35 13.47 3.20 26.88
N ILE A 36 13.23 1.90 26.64
CA ILE A 36 14.10 1.17 25.75
C ILE A 36 13.69 1.65 24.34
N THR A 37 14.27 2.73 23.89
CA THR A 37 14.35 3.05 22.46
C THR A 37 15.16 1.93 21.83
N TYR A 38 14.48 0.92 21.28
CA TYR A 38 15.12 -0.02 20.39
C TYR A 38 15.67 0.79 19.22
N GLY A 39 16.95 1.13 19.24
CA GLY A 39 17.64 1.73 18.12
C GLY A 39 17.51 0.74 16.94
N PHE A 40 16.78 1.13 15.90
CA PHE A 40 16.76 0.34 14.68
C PHE A 40 18.15 0.42 14.05
N ASP A 41 18.87 -0.69 14.10
CA ASP A 41 20.16 -0.81 13.43
C ASP A 41 19.93 -0.92 11.92
N ASN A 42 20.27 0.15 11.20
CA ASN A 42 20.08 0.23 9.75
C ASN A 42 21.24 -0.40 8.96
N SER A 43 22.27 -0.93 9.64
CA SER A 43 23.39 -1.63 9.00
C SER A 43 23.05 -3.08 8.68
N LEU A 44 22.07 -3.68 9.39
CA LEU A 44 21.66 -5.06 9.24
C LEU A 44 20.55 -5.20 8.18
N THR A 45 20.66 -6.22 7.36
CA THR A 45 19.59 -6.66 6.46
C THR A 45 18.40 -7.23 7.25
N VAL A 46 17.22 -7.35 6.61
CA VAL A 46 16.06 -7.99 7.24
C VAL A 46 16.37 -9.43 7.69
N TYR A 47 17.19 -10.16 6.94
CA TYR A 47 17.53 -11.54 7.24
C TYR A 47 18.46 -11.68 8.45
N GLU A 48 19.45 -10.78 8.58
CA GLU A 48 20.29 -10.68 9.77
C GLU A 48 19.50 -10.25 11.01
N LYS A 49 18.51 -9.34 10.82
CA LYS A 49 17.58 -8.96 11.90
C LYS A 49 16.73 -10.16 12.37
N ILE A 50 16.25 -11.00 11.45
CA ILE A 50 15.51 -12.22 11.80
C ILE A 50 16.39 -13.18 12.59
N SER A 51 17.62 -13.44 12.13
CA SER A 51 18.57 -14.33 12.81
C SER A 51 18.98 -13.80 14.19
N GLY A 52 19.18 -12.48 14.29
CA GLY A 52 19.59 -11.80 15.53
C GLY A 52 18.44 -11.38 16.44
N GLN A 53 17.20 -11.76 16.15
CA GLN A 53 15.98 -11.39 16.90
C GLN A 53 15.86 -9.85 17.12
N LYS A 54 16.16 -9.08 16.08
CA LYS A 54 16.08 -7.61 16.09
C LYS A 54 14.74 -7.12 15.54
N PRO A 55 14.27 -5.93 15.96
CA PRO A 55 13.05 -5.34 15.42
C PRO A 55 13.13 -5.06 13.91
N ILE A 56 12.04 -5.28 13.21
CA ILE A 56 11.89 -5.07 11.76
C ILE A 56 10.81 -4.02 11.51
N ARG A 57 11.11 -3.02 10.67
CA ARG A 57 10.11 -2.16 10.06
C ARG A 57 9.78 -2.66 8.67
N TYR A 58 8.50 -2.70 8.33
CA TYR A 58 8.08 -3.08 6.99
C TYR A 58 7.10 -2.07 6.41
N THR A 59 7.06 -1.98 5.07
CA THR A 59 6.09 -1.18 4.33
C THR A 59 5.29 -2.08 3.41
N VAL A 60 3.97 -1.94 3.39
CA VAL A 60 3.11 -2.60 2.40
C VAL A 60 2.70 -1.58 1.35
N ILE A 61 3.03 -1.84 0.09
CA ILE A 61 2.59 -1.05 -1.06
C ILE A 61 1.66 -1.97 -1.86
N GLY A 62 0.36 -1.63 -1.94
CA GLY A 62 -0.57 -2.57 -2.54
C GLY A 62 -2.00 -2.07 -2.67
N ASP A 63 -2.82 -2.98 -3.15
CA ASP A 63 -4.25 -2.78 -3.35
C ASP A 63 -5.10 -3.24 -2.15
N SER A 64 -6.28 -3.80 -2.41
CA SER A 64 -7.18 -4.33 -1.37
C SER A 64 -6.63 -5.58 -0.68
N ILE A 65 -5.91 -6.46 -1.39
CA ILE A 65 -5.30 -7.66 -0.81
C ILE A 65 -4.09 -7.26 0.02
N GLY A 66 -3.27 -6.34 -0.47
CA GLY A 66 -2.20 -5.72 0.32
C GLY A 66 -2.71 -5.09 1.62
N ARG A 67 -3.88 -4.46 1.57
CA ARG A 67 -4.57 -3.88 2.73
C ARG A 67 -5.14 -4.93 3.70
N GLY A 68 -5.30 -6.18 3.28
CA GLY A 68 -5.96 -7.23 4.06
C GLY A 68 -7.49 -7.13 4.03
N SER A 69 -8.08 -6.58 2.94
CA SER A 69 -9.55 -6.53 2.76
C SER A 69 -10.11 -7.94 2.61
N GLY A 70 -11.30 -8.19 3.16
CA GLY A 70 -11.92 -9.52 3.19
C GLY A 70 -11.68 -10.28 4.50
N ALA A 71 -10.65 -9.92 5.29
CA ALA A 71 -10.46 -10.46 6.63
C ALA A 71 -11.71 -10.24 7.50
N ASP A 72 -12.06 -11.23 8.32
CA ASP A 72 -13.25 -11.17 9.16
C ASP A 72 -13.07 -10.18 10.32
N THR A 73 -11.84 -10.04 10.80
CA THR A 73 -11.42 -9.04 11.80
C THR A 73 -10.09 -8.39 11.41
N SER A 74 -9.74 -7.27 12.03
CA SER A 74 -8.46 -6.60 11.82
C SER A 74 -7.26 -7.50 12.10
N ASP A 75 -7.36 -8.36 13.11
CA ASP A 75 -6.29 -9.24 13.57
C ASP A 75 -6.08 -10.47 12.67
N GLN A 76 -7.03 -10.73 11.78
CA GLN A 76 -6.94 -11.78 10.76
C GLN A 76 -6.37 -11.29 9.43
N ARG A 77 -5.95 -10.04 9.32
CA ARG A 77 -5.18 -9.58 8.16
C ARG A 77 -3.83 -10.28 8.13
N TRP A 78 -3.36 -10.64 6.94
CA TRP A 78 -2.14 -11.43 6.77
C TRP A 78 -0.92 -10.85 7.49
N PHE A 79 -0.73 -9.53 7.45
CA PHE A 79 0.40 -8.88 8.10
C PHE A 79 0.28 -8.89 9.64
N LYS A 80 -0.93 -8.85 10.21
CA LYS A 80 -1.15 -8.99 11.66
C LYS A 80 -0.89 -10.42 12.14
N ILE A 81 -1.24 -11.40 11.33
CA ILE A 81 -0.90 -12.80 11.59
C ILE A 81 0.61 -12.99 11.49
N LEU A 82 1.26 -12.41 10.47
CA LEU A 82 2.72 -12.46 10.30
C LEU A 82 3.45 -11.81 11.50
N GLU A 83 3.00 -10.62 11.95
CA GLU A 83 3.56 -9.95 13.12
C GLU A 83 3.56 -10.88 14.34
N ARG A 84 2.44 -11.54 14.66
CA ARG A 84 2.34 -12.49 15.78
C ARG A 84 3.29 -13.68 15.63
N LYS A 85 3.34 -14.29 14.44
CA LYS A 85 4.25 -15.42 14.17
C LYS A 85 5.73 -15.04 14.32
N MET A 86 6.09 -13.83 13.95
CA MET A 86 7.45 -13.32 14.13
C MET A 86 7.74 -12.98 15.59
N GLU A 87 6.76 -12.47 16.34
CA GLU A 87 6.90 -12.17 17.76
C GLU A 87 7.07 -13.44 18.60
N GLU A 88 6.38 -14.54 18.27
CA GLU A 88 6.59 -15.88 18.86
C GLU A 88 8.05 -16.35 18.70
N ARG A 89 8.76 -15.83 17.69
CA ARG A 89 10.18 -16.08 17.43
C ARG A 89 11.11 -15.04 18.08
N GLY A 90 10.56 -14.08 18.79
CA GLY A 90 11.34 -12.98 19.41
C GLY A 90 11.64 -11.82 18.46
N VAL A 91 11.02 -11.77 17.27
CA VAL A 91 11.19 -10.69 16.29
C VAL A 91 9.96 -9.81 16.26
N ARG A 92 10.07 -8.58 16.79
CA ARG A 92 8.99 -7.59 16.70
C ARG A 92 8.94 -6.99 15.29
N MET A 93 7.75 -6.92 14.70
CA MET A 93 7.53 -6.23 13.44
C MET A 93 6.60 -5.03 13.62
N SER A 94 6.84 -3.95 12.86
CA SER A 94 5.94 -2.79 12.78
C SER A 94 5.80 -2.33 11.33
N GLY A 95 4.56 -2.03 10.90
CA GLY A 95 4.22 -1.80 9.49
C GLY A 95 3.68 -0.41 9.18
N GLU A 96 4.12 0.11 8.03
CA GLU A 96 3.56 1.27 7.33
C GLU A 96 2.78 0.81 6.09
N TYR A 97 1.72 1.55 5.72
CA TYR A 97 0.78 1.08 4.71
C TYR A 97 0.50 2.13 3.63
N ILE A 98 1.00 1.90 2.43
CA ILE A 98 0.69 2.66 1.20
C ILE A 98 -0.30 1.82 0.39
N VAL A 99 -1.49 1.62 0.92
CA VAL A 99 -2.46 0.68 0.35
C VAL A 99 -3.78 1.36 0.02
N GLN A 100 -4.41 0.91 -1.07
CA GLN A 100 -5.68 1.44 -1.54
C GLN A 100 -6.51 0.37 -2.25
N SER A 101 -7.72 0.08 -1.75
CA SER A 101 -8.61 -0.89 -2.42
C SER A 101 -8.91 -0.49 -3.86
N GLY A 102 -8.72 -1.42 -4.79
CA GLY A 102 -8.88 -1.20 -6.23
C GLY A 102 -7.73 -0.43 -6.88
N ALA A 103 -6.60 -0.22 -6.20
CA ALA A 103 -5.43 0.41 -6.78
C ALA A 103 -4.71 -0.50 -7.78
N THR A 104 -4.02 0.13 -8.71
CA THR A 104 -3.08 -0.48 -9.65
C THR A 104 -1.64 -0.12 -9.28
N ALA A 105 -0.65 -0.77 -9.89
CA ALA A 105 0.76 -0.44 -9.74
C ALA A 105 1.05 1.04 -10.06
N PHE A 106 0.31 1.64 -11.02
CA PHE A 106 0.37 3.07 -11.32
C PHE A 106 0.07 3.93 -10.07
N GLU A 107 -1.03 3.63 -9.36
CA GLU A 107 -1.40 4.37 -8.14
C GLU A 107 -0.38 4.13 -7.02
N GLY A 108 0.14 2.91 -6.90
CA GLY A 108 1.21 2.57 -5.95
C GLY A 108 2.48 3.37 -6.20
N LEU A 109 2.94 3.43 -7.45
CA LEU A 109 4.11 4.19 -7.87
C LEU A 109 3.93 5.70 -7.66
N TYR A 110 2.75 6.25 -8.04
CA TYR A 110 2.44 7.66 -7.80
C TYR A 110 2.50 8.01 -6.30
N ARG A 111 1.86 7.22 -5.46
CA ARG A 111 1.82 7.43 -4.01
C ARG A 111 3.19 7.35 -3.36
N LEU A 112 3.97 6.33 -3.72
CA LEU A 112 5.34 6.19 -3.23
C LEU A 112 6.22 7.37 -3.66
N SER A 113 6.05 7.84 -4.91
CA SER A 113 6.79 9.00 -5.45
C SER A 113 6.39 10.33 -4.80
N SER A 114 5.19 10.40 -4.22
CA SER A 114 4.66 11.60 -3.56
C SER A 114 5.02 11.70 -2.07
N LEU A 115 5.69 10.71 -1.49
CA LEU A 115 6.12 10.75 -0.10
C LEU A 115 7.24 11.77 0.09
N ALA A 116 7.02 12.74 0.98
CA ALA A 116 8.04 13.75 1.29
C ALA A 116 9.19 13.20 2.15
N ASN A 117 8.86 12.42 3.18
CA ASN A 117 9.82 11.85 4.13
C ASN A 117 9.36 10.44 4.53
N PRO A 118 9.61 9.42 3.70
CA PRO A 118 9.25 8.05 4.05
C PRO A 118 10.05 7.56 5.26
N GLU A 119 9.39 6.88 6.18
CA GLU A 119 10.09 6.19 7.25
C GLU A 119 10.98 5.08 6.67
N LYS A 120 12.10 4.79 7.33
CA LYS A 120 12.98 3.70 6.92
C LYS A 120 12.26 2.36 7.03
N SER A 121 12.45 1.50 6.03
CA SER A 121 11.89 0.15 5.99
C SER A 121 13.01 -0.87 5.79
N ASP A 122 12.88 -2.03 6.43
CA ASP A 122 13.79 -3.19 6.28
C ASP A 122 13.23 -4.19 5.28
N LEU A 123 11.90 -4.15 5.05
CA LEU A 123 11.18 -5.06 4.18
C LEU A 123 10.01 -4.31 3.52
N VAL A 124 9.92 -4.39 2.21
CA VAL A 124 8.81 -3.81 1.44
C VAL A 124 8.03 -4.92 0.76
N PHE A 125 6.75 -5.01 1.05
CA PHE A 125 5.82 -5.89 0.34
C PHE A 125 5.19 -5.14 -0.82
N ILE A 126 5.17 -5.73 -2.01
CA ILE A 126 4.51 -5.21 -3.21
C ILE A 126 3.40 -6.18 -3.63
N VAL A 127 2.14 -5.71 -3.64
CA VAL A 127 0.95 -6.53 -3.85
C VAL A 127 0.03 -5.86 -4.87
N PHE A 128 0.19 -6.21 -6.15
CA PHE A 128 -0.59 -5.72 -7.29
C PHE A 128 -0.68 -6.79 -8.38
N GLY A 129 -1.66 -6.62 -9.29
CA GLY A 129 -1.89 -7.47 -10.45
C GLY A 129 -3.37 -7.70 -10.70
N GLU A 130 -4.16 -8.02 -9.65
CA GLU A 130 -5.59 -8.33 -9.78
C GLU A 130 -6.41 -7.16 -10.35
N ASN A 131 -6.08 -5.92 -10.01
CA ASN A 131 -6.76 -4.77 -10.58
C ASN A 131 -6.13 -4.31 -11.90
N ASP A 132 -4.81 -4.43 -12.04
CA ASP A 132 -4.05 -3.97 -13.20
C ASP A 132 -4.52 -4.63 -14.50
N ARG A 133 -4.79 -5.95 -14.47
CA ARG A 133 -5.28 -6.72 -15.60
C ARG A 133 -6.59 -6.21 -16.22
N LYS A 134 -7.33 -5.35 -15.49
CA LYS A 134 -8.59 -4.76 -15.95
C LYS A 134 -8.39 -3.51 -16.78
N TYR A 135 -7.22 -2.88 -16.69
CA TYR A 135 -7.00 -1.54 -17.21
C TYR A 135 -5.81 -1.43 -18.15
N MET A 136 -4.91 -2.39 -18.17
CA MET A 136 -3.67 -2.29 -18.95
C MET A 136 -3.25 -3.63 -19.56
N SER A 137 -2.39 -3.56 -20.57
CA SER A 137 -1.73 -4.74 -21.14
C SER A 137 -0.68 -5.29 -20.16
N THR A 138 -0.30 -6.56 -20.32
CA THR A 138 0.79 -7.18 -19.55
C THR A 138 2.11 -6.40 -19.71
N ARG A 139 2.39 -5.89 -20.90
CA ARG A 139 3.58 -5.06 -21.15
C ARG A 139 3.55 -3.77 -20.34
N ASP A 140 2.44 -3.04 -20.35
CA ASP A 140 2.30 -1.79 -19.61
C ASP A 140 2.36 -2.03 -18.11
N PHE A 141 1.75 -3.12 -17.65
CA PHE A 141 1.85 -3.58 -16.28
C PHE A 141 3.31 -3.86 -15.90
N GLY A 142 4.05 -4.62 -16.70
CA GLY A 142 5.45 -4.94 -16.45
C GLY A 142 6.31 -3.69 -16.28
N ILE A 143 6.17 -2.71 -17.18
CA ILE A 143 6.90 -1.43 -17.11
C ILE A 143 6.57 -0.68 -15.80
N LEU A 144 5.29 -0.60 -15.43
CA LEU A 144 4.86 0.09 -14.21
C LEU A 144 5.28 -0.65 -12.94
N TYR A 145 5.19 -1.98 -12.96
CA TYR A 145 5.55 -2.83 -11.83
C TYR A 145 7.06 -2.81 -11.58
N GLU A 146 7.86 -2.86 -12.63
CA GLU A 146 9.32 -2.68 -12.53
C GLU A 146 9.68 -1.28 -12.04
N SER A 147 9.04 -0.23 -12.58
CA SER A 147 9.23 1.14 -12.11
C SER A 147 8.92 1.28 -10.61
N LEU A 148 7.88 0.58 -10.11
CA LEU A 148 7.53 0.56 -8.71
C LEU A 148 8.60 -0.14 -7.85
N ILE A 149 9.12 -1.30 -8.27
CA ILE A 149 10.21 -2.00 -7.57
C ILE A 149 11.44 -1.12 -7.49
N ARG A 150 11.86 -0.50 -8.60
CA ARG A 150 13.01 0.39 -8.63
C ARG A 150 12.80 1.63 -7.76
N LYS A 151 11.59 2.22 -7.79
CA LYS A 151 11.26 3.33 -6.90
C LYS A 151 11.31 2.91 -5.44
N ALA A 152 10.80 1.74 -5.09
CA ALA A 152 10.88 1.21 -3.73
C ALA A 152 12.32 1.02 -3.28
N LYS A 153 13.20 0.47 -4.13
CA LYS A 153 14.65 0.36 -3.84
C LYS A 153 15.33 1.72 -3.73
N SER A 154 14.95 2.70 -4.53
CA SER A 154 15.50 4.07 -4.43
C SER A 154 15.10 4.75 -3.10
N VAL A 155 13.86 4.53 -2.65
CA VAL A 155 13.34 5.12 -1.40
C VAL A 155 13.84 4.34 -0.16
N PHE A 156 13.98 3.02 -0.27
CA PHE A 156 14.39 2.11 0.80
C PHE A 156 15.59 1.26 0.36
N PRO A 157 16.79 1.84 0.19
CA PRO A 157 17.93 1.17 -0.45
C PRO A 157 18.38 -0.12 0.26
N ASN A 158 18.23 -0.18 1.57
CA ASN A 158 18.64 -1.34 2.39
C ASN A 158 17.50 -2.33 2.65
N ALA A 159 16.30 -2.08 2.12
CA ALA A 159 15.19 -2.99 2.29
C ALA A 159 15.25 -4.18 1.33
N GLU A 160 14.86 -5.35 1.83
CA GLU A 160 14.41 -6.43 0.95
C GLU A 160 13.08 -6.05 0.31
N ILE A 161 12.88 -6.41 -0.95
CA ILE A 161 11.58 -6.35 -1.62
C ILE A 161 10.99 -7.76 -1.63
N MET A 162 9.75 -7.90 -1.17
CA MET A 162 8.98 -9.13 -1.32
C MET A 162 7.77 -8.86 -2.19
N THR A 163 7.77 -9.44 -3.38
CA THR A 163 6.63 -9.39 -4.29
C THR A 163 5.66 -10.53 -3.99
N ILE A 164 4.36 -10.25 -4.11
CA ILE A 164 3.31 -11.24 -3.86
C ILE A 164 2.41 -11.34 -5.08
N THR A 165 2.38 -12.51 -5.72
CA THR A 165 1.35 -12.84 -6.71
C THR A 165 0.08 -13.25 -5.96
N GLU A 166 -1.00 -12.51 -6.20
CA GLU A 166 -2.27 -12.65 -5.50
C GLU A 166 -2.97 -13.95 -5.84
N SER A 167 -3.63 -14.58 -4.87
CA SER A 167 -4.32 -15.87 -5.05
C SER A 167 -5.46 -15.82 -6.07
N SER A 168 -6.05 -14.64 -6.29
CA SER A 168 -7.14 -14.41 -7.24
C SER A 168 -6.66 -14.07 -8.66
N LEU A 169 -5.37 -13.77 -8.85
CA LEU A 169 -4.81 -13.40 -10.15
C LEU A 169 -4.77 -14.62 -11.10
N SER A 170 -5.87 -14.81 -11.85
CA SER A 170 -6.02 -15.93 -12.79
C SER A 170 -5.37 -15.71 -14.16
N TYR A 171 -4.79 -14.54 -14.41
CA TYR A 171 -4.13 -14.19 -15.67
C TYR A 171 -2.65 -14.57 -15.59
N GLU A 172 -2.30 -15.68 -16.24
CA GLU A 172 -0.96 -16.28 -16.18
C GLU A 172 0.15 -15.37 -16.67
N ASP A 173 -0.09 -14.59 -17.71
CA ASP A 173 0.87 -13.64 -18.26
C ASP A 173 1.22 -12.50 -17.29
N PHE A 174 0.26 -12.00 -16.51
CA PHE A 174 0.51 -11.02 -15.44
C PHE A 174 1.33 -11.65 -14.30
N ALA A 175 0.97 -12.85 -13.88
CA ALA A 175 1.70 -13.54 -12.84
C ALA A 175 3.13 -13.91 -13.26
N TRP A 176 3.29 -14.36 -14.51
CA TRP A 176 4.61 -14.60 -15.09
C TRP A 176 5.46 -13.33 -15.17
N GLU A 177 4.87 -12.18 -15.51
CA GLU A 177 5.60 -10.91 -15.53
C GLU A 177 6.06 -10.49 -14.12
N ILE A 178 5.23 -10.70 -13.07
CA ILE A 178 5.63 -10.50 -11.67
C ILE A 178 6.83 -11.39 -11.33
N GLU A 179 6.78 -12.68 -11.64
CA GLU A 179 7.84 -13.65 -11.36
C GLU A 179 9.13 -13.29 -12.10
N LYS A 180 9.02 -12.95 -13.39
CA LYS A 180 10.15 -12.57 -14.25
C LYS A 180 10.88 -11.34 -13.69
N ILE A 181 10.15 -10.27 -13.33
CA ILE A 181 10.74 -9.06 -12.78
C ILE A 181 11.32 -9.36 -11.38
N SER A 182 10.64 -10.14 -10.56
CA SER A 182 11.10 -10.55 -9.24
C SER A 182 12.42 -11.33 -9.31
N SER A 183 12.52 -12.25 -10.24
CA SER A 183 13.74 -13.04 -10.49
C SER A 183 14.89 -12.17 -10.97
N HIS A 184 14.62 -11.21 -11.85
CA HIS A 184 15.62 -10.29 -12.38
C HIS A 184 16.26 -9.45 -11.25
N TYR A 185 15.46 -8.89 -10.34
CA TYR A 185 15.95 -8.08 -9.23
C TYR A 185 16.35 -8.89 -8.00
N HIS A 186 16.29 -10.21 -8.06
CA HIS A 186 16.55 -11.12 -6.93
C HIS A 186 15.68 -10.79 -5.71
N THR A 187 14.45 -10.29 -5.91
CA THR A 187 13.52 -10.04 -4.81
C THR A 187 13.09 -11.35 -4.15
N ALA A 188 12.66 -11.31 -2.90
CA ALA A 188 11.85 -12.40 -2.38
C ALA A 188 10.51 -12.41 -3.12
N HIS A 189 10.00 -13.60 -3.46
CA HIS A 189 8.73 -13.74 -4.18
C HIS A 189 7.89 -14.87 -3.58
N VAL A 190 6.58 -14.65 -3.46
CA VAL A 190 5.60 -15.67 -3.11
C VAL A 190 4.42 -15.65 -4.08
N ASP A 191 4.14 -16.80 -4.71
CA ASP A 191 2.93 -17.00 -5.51
C ASP A 191 1.86 -17.68 -4.66
N MET A 192 0.75 -16.97 -4.40
CA MET A 192 -0.32 -17.49 -3.56
C MET A 192 -1.33 -18.37 -4.33
N ARG A 193 -1.28 -18.41 -5.65
CA ARG A 193 -2.19 -19.20 -6.49
C ARG A 193 -2.04 -20.71 -6.24
N PRO A 194 -0.83 -21.30 -6.34
CA PRO A 194 -0.66 -22.72 -6.02
C PRO A 194 -0.92 -23.02 -4.55
N VAL A 195 -0.64 -22.09 -3.63
CA VAL A 195 -0.92 -22.28 -2.19
C VAL A 195 -2.41 -22.49 -1.94
N PHE A 196 -3.27 -21.67 -2.55
CA PHE A 196 -4.73 -21.81 -2.46
C PHE A 196 -5.22 -23.09 -3.15
N LYS A 197 -4.75 -23.37 -4.37
CA LYS A 197 -5.09 -24.57 -5.13
C LYS A 197 -4.77 -25.86 -4.37
N ASN A 198 -3.60 -25.93 -3.74
CA ASN A 198 -3.12 -27.11 -3.04
C ASN A 198 -3.86 -27.43 -1.74
N THR A 199 -4.71 -26.50 -1.24
CA THR A 199 -5.59 -26.82 -0.10
C THR A 199 -6.69 -27.81 -0.46
N GLY A 200 -7.05 -27.94 -1.76
CA GLY A 200 -8.20 -28.70 -2.21
C GLY A 200 -9.55 -28.12 -1.83
N LEU A 201 -9.59 -26.95 -1.19
CA LEU A 201 -10.83 -26.32 -0.74
C LEU A 201 -11.46 -25.47 -1.85
N PRO A 202 -12.80 -25.37 -1.88
CA PRO A 202 -13.47 -24.43 -2.76
C PRO A 202 -13.04 -22.97 -2.46
N PRO A 203 -12.88 -22.10 -3.48
CA PRO A 203 -12.45 -20.71 -3.30
C PRO A 203 -13.28 -19.93 -2.27
N LYS A 204 -14.59 -20.16 -2.18
CA LYS A 204 -15.50 -19.52 -1.19
C LYS A 204 -15.15 -19.81 0.27
N GLU A 205 -14.41 -20.87 0.56
CA GLU A 205 -13.95 -21.16 1.92
C GLU A 205 -12.71 -20.39 2.31
N LEU A 206 -11.96 -19.88 1.34
CA LEU A 206 -10.72 -19.13 1.51
C LEU A 206 -10.88 -17.64 1.20
N THR A 207 -12.00 -17.25 0.59
CA THR A 207 -12.26 -15.88 0.16
C THR A 207 -13.66 -15.43 0.59
N ARG A 208 -13.86 -14.13 0.68
CA ARG A 208 -15.14 -13.52 1.01
C ARG A 208 -16.05 -13.36 -0.21
N ASP A 209 -15.46 -13.11 -1.39
CA ASP A 209 -16.16 -12.72 -2.62
C ASP A 209 -15.47 -13.25 -3.88
N LEU A 210 -14.76 -14.35 -3.77
CA LEU A 210 -13.94 -15.02 -4.79
C LEU A 210 -12.65 -14.25 -5.18
N VAL A 211 -12.43 -13.06 -4.63
CA VAL A 211 -11.24 -12.23 -4.86
C VAL A 211 -10.46 -12.01 -3.56
N HIS A 212 -11.15 -11.46 -2.55
CA HIS A 212 -10.50 -11.07 -1.29
C HIS A 212 -10.42 -12.24 -0.32
N PRO A 213 -9.22 -12.64 0.12
CA PRO A 213 -9.08 -13.69 1.13
C PRO A 213 -9.83 -13.34 2.42
N ASN A 214 -10.51 -14.33 3.01
CA ASN A 214 -11.05 -14.25 4.36
C ASN A 214 -9.94 -14.55 5.40
N GLY A 215 -10.29 -14.63 6.68
CA GLY A 215 -9.30 -14.91 7.74
C GLY A 215 -8.51 -16.20 7.51
N ARG A 216 -9.15 -17.26 6.99
CA ARG A 216 -8.49 -18.54 6.66
C ARG A 216 -7.53 -18.39 5.46
N GLY A 217 -7.95 -17.65 4.43
CA GLY A 217 -7.09 -17.35 3.28
C GLY A 217 -5.87 -16.51 3.70
N TYR A 218 -6.06 -15.51 4.55
CA TYR A 218 -4.95 -14.70 5.05
C TYR A 218 -4.02 -15.44 6.01
N GLN A 219 -4.49 -16.48 6.69
CA GLN A 219 -3.61 -17.40 7.42
C GLN A 219 -2.61 -18.07 6.46
N LEU A 220 -3.06 -18.52 5.27
CA LEU A 220 -2.17 -19.09 4.25
C LEU A 220 -1.14 -18.09 3.75
N TYR A 221 -1.55 -16.83 3.50
CA TYR A 221 -0.60 -15.76 3.14
C TYR A 221 0.47 -15.58 4.18
N ALA A 222 0.09 -15.37 5.43
CA ALA A 222 1.01 -15.15 6.54
C ALA A 222 1.98 -16.32 6.74
N GLU A 223 1.48 -17.56 6.64
CA GLU A 223 2.32 -18.77 6.79
C GLU A 223 3.31 -18.92 5.66
N THR A 224 2.89 -18.66 4.42
CA THR A 224 3.78 -18.76 3.25
C THR A 224 4.88 -17.71 3.32
N ILE A 225 4.51 -16.44 3.60
CA ILE A 225 5.46 -15.34 3.78
C ILE A 225 6.43 -15.62 4.94
N TYR A 226 5.91 -16.09 6.08
CA TYR A 226 6.74 -16.45 7.24
C TYR A 226 7.76 -17.54 6.88
N LYS A 227 7.32 -18.63 6.25
CA LYS A 227 8.22 -19.72 5.82
C LYS A 227 9.30 -19.21 4.86
N GLN A 228 8.94 -18.34 3.90
CA GLN A 228 9.90 -17.76 2.97
C GLN A 228 10.93 -16.88 3.68
N LEU A 229 10.49 -15.99 4.60
CA LEU A 229 11.40 -15.13 5.37
C LEU A 229 12.37 -15.94 6.22
N ILE A 230 11.88 -17.00 6.89
CA ILE A 230 12.73 -17.86 7.71
C ILE A 230 13.70 -18.67 6.85
N ALA A 231 13.26 -19.18 5.72
CA ALA A 231 14.14 -19.91 4.79
C ALA A 231 15.24 -19.00 4.22
N ASN A 232 14.87 -17.79 3.79
CA ASN A 232 15.82 -16.81 3.27
C ASN A 232 16.84 -16.39 4.34
N SER A 233 16.39 -16.18 5.58
CA SER A 233 17.28 -15.84 6.69
C SER A 233 18.26 -16.95 7.02
N LYS A 234 17.83 -18.24 6.99
CA LYS A 234 18.72 -19.39 7.21
C LYS A 234 19.73 -19.60 6.10
N ASN A 235 19.35 -19.25 4.87
CA ASN A 235 20.19 -19.38 3.68
C ASN A 235 21.02 -18.11 3.39
N GLU A 236 20.99 -17.13 4.31
CA GLU A 236 21.74 -15.86 4.17
C GLU A 236 21.51 -15.18 2.82
N LYS A 237 20.23 -15.22 2.35
CA LYS A 237 19.86 -14.63 1.06
C LYS A 237 20.24 -13.15 1.02
N GLU A 238 20.91 -12.73 -0.02
CA GLU A 238 21.15 -11.32 -0.31
C GLU A 238 19.82 -10.59 -0.57
N ILE A 239 19.72 -9.34 -0.15
CA ILE A 239 18.53 -8.51 -0.41
C ILE A 239 18.44 -8.15 -1.90
N ALA A 240 17.26 -7.80 -2.36
CA ALA A 240 16.99 -7.37 -3.73
C ALA A 240 18.01 -6.35 -4.24
N ALA A 241 18.59 -6.59 -5.41
CA ALA A 241 19.61 -5.76 -6.00
C ALA A 241 19.02 -4.57 -6.78
N PHE A 242 19.77 -3.47 -6.86
CA PHE A 242 19.46 -2.35 -7.75
C PHE A 242 20.38 -2.47 -8.99
N ILE A 243 19.90 -3.20 -10.00
CA ILE A 243 20.64 -3.54 -11.23
C ILE A 243 20.03 -2.82 -12.43
N GLU A 244 20.61 -3.05 -13.63
CA GLU A 244 20.08 -2.52 -14.88
C GLU A 244 18.59 -2.90 -15.09
N PRO A 245 17.77 -2.01 -15.65
CA PRO A 245 16.38 -2.31 -15.88
C PRO A 245 16.17 -3.43 -16.90
N LEU A 246 15.10 -4.20 -16.70
CA LEU A 246 14.66 -5.24 -17.64
C LEU A 246 13.93 -4.63 -18.85
N HIS A 247 13.17 -3.55 -18.63
CA HIS A 247 12.53 -2.78 -19.68
C HIS A 247 13.37 -1.57 -20.05
N GLU A 248 13.46 -1.26 -21.34
CA GLU A 248 14.32 -0.19 -21.88
C GLU A 248 14.00 1.20 -21.34
N ARG A 249 12.72 1.45 -21.04
CA ARG A 249 12.23 2.76 -20.60
C ARG A 249 11.25 2.60 -19.45
N LEU A 250 11.52 3.27 -18.36
CA LEU A 250 10.74 3.21 -17.13
C LEU A 250 10.18 4.59 -16.74
N PHE A 251 9.29 4.61 -15.75
CA PHE A 251 8.73 5.84 -15.18
C PHE A 251 9.37 6.10 -13.81
N TYR A 252 10.04 7.22 -13.64
CA TYR A 252 10.72 7.56 -12.38
C TYR A 252 10.06 8.70 -11.61
N SER A 253 9.38 9.60 -12.30
CA SER A 253 8.75 10.78 -11.72
C SER A 253 7.42 11.10 -12.38
N TYR A 254 6.54 11.75 -11.63
CA TYR A 254 5.24 12.20 -12.11
C TYR A 254 5.11 13.71 -12.00
N ARG A 255 4.42 14.28 -12.97
CA ARG A 255 3.97 15.69 -12.96
C ARG A 255 2.47 15.73 -12.77
N THR A 256 2.01 16.65 -11.93
CA THR A 256 0.57 16.91 -11.73
C THR A 256 0.23 18.22 -12.38
N ILE A 257 -0.77 18.24 -13.28
CA ILE A 257 -1.24 19.41 -14.01
C ILE A 257 -2.69 19.68 -13.59
N SER A 258 -2.93 20.82 -12.94
CA SER A 258 -4.24 21.21 -12.40
C SER A 258 -4.94 22.28 -13.24
N SER A 259 -4.29 22.76 -14.31
CA SER A 259 -4.85 23.73 -15.24
C SER A 259 -5.54 23.03 -16.40
N PHE A 260 -6.76 23.46 -16.71
CA PHE A 260 -7.50 23.03 -17.89
C PHE A 260 -7.65 24.22 -18.83
N GLN A 261 -7.16 24.09 -20.06
CA GLN A 261 -7.15 25.16 -21.06
C GLN A 261 -8.54 25.44 -21.63
N SER A 262 -9.35 24.38 -21.76
CA SER A 262 -10.73 24.49 -22.23
C SER A 262 -11.66 23.74 -21.26
N LYS A 263 -12.85 24.32 -21.05
CA LYS A 263 -13.87 23.70 -20.19
C LYS A 263 -15.26 24.19 -20.57
N GLU A 264 -16.21 23.28 -20.52
CA GLU A 264 -17.63 23.60 -20.68
C GLU A 264 -18.45 22.81 -19.67
N GLY A 265 -19.41 23.47 -19.01
CA GLY A 265 -20.33 22.83 -18.08
C GLY A 265 -19.72 22.35 -16.76
N PHE A 266 -18.46 22.64 -16.47
CA PHE A 266 -17.79 22.37 -15.19
C PHE A 266 -17.65 23.65 -14.36
N THR A 267 -17.87 23.51 -13.04
CA THR A 267 -17.64 24.55 -12.02
C THR A 267 -16.58 24.11 -11.03
N LEU A 268 -15.84 25.05 -10.46
CA LEU A 268 -14.85 24.75 -9.41
C LEU A 268 -15.56 24.67 -8.05
N GLU A 269 -15.55 23.49 -7.43
CA GLU A 269 -16.16 23.23 -6.12
C GLU A 269 -15.18 22.46 -5.23
N ASN A 270 -14.86 23.01 -4.06
CA ASN A 270 -13.95 22.39 -3.08
C ASN A 270 -12.60 21.89 -3.67
N GLY A 271 -12.04 22.63 -4.64
CA GLY A 271 -10.78 22.30 -5.29
C GLY A 271 -10.90 21.29 -6.45
N TYR A 272 -12.12 20.90 -6.83
CA TYR A 272 -12.38 19.99 -7.95
C TYR A 272 -13.23 20.67 -9.02
N MET A 273 -12.87 20.49 -10.28
CA MET A 273 -13.76 20.78 -11.40
C MET A 273 -14.89 19.75 -11.36
N THR A 274 -16.12 20.21 -11.15
CA THR A 274 -17.30 19.38 -10.89
C THR A 274 -18.35 19.59 -11.96
N SER A 275 -18.92 18.51 -12.49
CA SER A 275 -20.10 18.53 -13.37
C SER A 275 -20.91 17.24 -13.21
N GLY A 276 -22.23 17.36 -13.38
CA GLY A 276 -23.15 16.23 -13.53
C GLY A 276 -23.92 16.29 -14.85
N ARG A 277 -23.63 17.27 -15.71
CA ARG A 277 -24.31 17.49 -16.98
C ARG A 277 -23.62 16.68 -18.09
N GLU A 278 -24.38 15.85 -18.78
CA GLU A 278 -23.92 15.13 -19.97
C GLU A 278 -23.32 16.06 -21.02
N GLY A 279 -22.24 15.63 -21.67
CA GLY A 279 -21.52 16.40 -22.69
C GLY A 279 -20.61 17.49 -22.13
N SER A 280 -20.67 17.82 -20.81
CA SER A 280 -19.70 18.73 -20.20
C SER A 280 -18.29 18.18 -20.31
N PHE A 281 -17.29 19.04 -20.57
CA PHE A 281 -15.93 18.59 -20.77
C PHE A 281 -14.86 19.49 -20.14
N LEU A 282 -13.68 18.87 -19.91
CA LEU A 282 -12.42 19.51 -19.54
C LEU A 282 -11.34 19.08 -20.52
N GLU A 283 -10.51 20.01 -20.97
CA GLU A 283 -9.34 19.71 -21.82
C GLU A 283 -8.06 20.26 -21.20
N SER A 284 -6.98 19.48 -21.34
CA SER A 284 -5.65 19.85 -20.87
C SER A 284 -4.58 19.31 -21.80
N ASP A 285 -3.58 20.15 -22.10
CA ASP A 285 -2.36 19.72 -22.77
C ASP A 285 -1.39 19.11 -21.75
N PHE A 286 -0.64 18.11 -22.17
CA PHE A 286 0.43 17.50 -21.36
C PHE A 286 1.56 16.98 -22.25
N VAL A 287 2.69 16.69 -21.64
CA VAL A 287 3.82 16.02 -22.28
C VAL A 287 4.09 14.74 -21.53
N GLY A 288 4.22 13.62 -22.23
CA GLY A 288 4.55 12.34 -21.63
C GLY A 288 3.89 11.13 -22.28
N ASN A 289 4.37 9.95 -21.91
CA ASN A 289 3.91 8.67 -22.46
C ASN A 289 2.84 8.00 -21.59
N ILE A 290 2.59 8.52 -20.38
CA ILE A 290 1.60 8.03 -19.45
C ILE A 290 0.63 9.13 -19.07
N LEU A 291 -0.62 8.76 -18.94
CA LEU A 291 -1.67 9.59 -18.39
C LEU A 291 -2.41 8.87 -17.28
N GLY A 292 -2.59 9.56 -16.18
CA GLY A 292 -3.55 9.26 -15.14
C GLY A 292 -4.38 10.48 -14.80
N VAL A 293 -5.39 10.30 -13.97
CA VAL A 293 -6.26 11.37 -13.50
C VAL A 293 -6.48 11.31 -12.01
N LYS A 294 -6.39 12.47 -11.35
CA LYS A 294 -6.71 12.66 -9.95
C LYS A 294 -8.15 13.16 -9.84
N LEU A 295 -9.01 12.34 -9.24
CA LEU A 295 -10.44 12.59 -9.17
C LEU A 295 -11.04 12.07 -7.86
N VAL A 296 -12.27 12.49 -7.56
CA VAL A 296 -13.03 11.93 -6.45
C VAL A 296 -13.99 10.86 -6.98
N ARG A 297 -13.93 9.67 -6.39
CA ARG A 297 -14.96 8.65 -6.51
C ARG A 297 -15.91 8.75 -5.31
N GLY A 298 -17.21 8.51 -5.54
CA GLY A 298 -18.20 8.60 -4.47
C GLY A 298 -19.53 7.93 -4.82
N PRO A 299 -20.50 7.88 -3.86
CA PRO A 299 -21.80 7.23 -4.07
C PRO A 299 -22.61 7.84 -5.22
N ASP A 300 -22.44 9.14 -5.48
CA ASP A 300 -23.09 9.88 -6.56
C ASP A 300 -22.24 9.97 -7.85
N GLY A 301 -21.14 9.21 -7.90
CA GLY A 301 -20.22 9.22 -9.03
C GLY A 301 -20.86 8.72 -10.32
N GLY A 302 -20.57 9.41 -11.44
CA GLY A 302 -20.98 9.04 -12.78
C GLY A 302 -19.90 8.31 -13.58
N GLN A 303 -19.93 8.49 -14.89
CA GLN A 303 -18.92 8.02 -15.81
C GLN A 303 -18.35 9.19 -16.62
N VAL A 304 -17.06 9.11 -16.95
CA VAL A 304 -16.35 10.09 -17.77
C VAL A 304 -15.61 9.37 -18.88
N ASN A 305 -15.89 9.78 -20.12
CA ASN A 305 -15.16 9.35 -21.30
C ASN A 305 -13.85 10.12 -21.38
N VAL A 306 -12.78 9.43 -21.74
CA VAL A 306 -11.44 10.01 -21.90
C VAL A 306 -11.02 9.88 -23.35
N TYR A 307 -10.66 11.00 -23.95
CA TYR A 307 -10.12 11.07 -25.30
C TYR A 307 -8.70 11.65 -25.23
N ILE A 308 -7.79 11.17 -26.06
CA ILE A 308 -6.44 11.73 -26.22
C ILE A 308 -6.23 11.99 -27.69
N ASP A 309 -5.84 13.21 -28.04
CA ASP A 309 -5.64 13.68 -29.40
C ASP A 309 -6.86 13.46 -30.31
N GLY A 310 -8.05 13.52 -29.71
CA GLY A 310 -9.34 13.28 -30.37
C GLY A 310 -9.79 11.82 -30.42
N GLU A 311 -8.92 10.86 -30.09
CA GLU A 311 -9.24 9.43 -30.09
C GLU A 311 -9.78 8.98 -28.73
N PHE A 312 -10.86 8.18 -28.74
CA PHE A 312 -11.43 7.58 -27.53
C PHE A 312 -10.48 6.54 -26.94
N ILE A 313 -10.14 6.68 -25.65
CA ILE A 313 -9.24 5.76 -24.93
C ILE A 313 -10.02 4.83 -24.01
N THR A 314 -10.86 5.40 -23.13
CA THR A 314 -11.55 4.61 -22.12
C THR A 314 -12.69 5.39 -21.47
N THR A 315 -13.54 4.68 -20.74
CA THR A 315 -14.54 5.30 -19.84
C THR A 315 -14.16 4.95 -18.39
N LEU A 316 -14.02 5.98 -17.57
CA LEU A 316 -13.72 5.83 -16.14
C LEU A 316 -15.00 5.96 -15.32
N SER A 317 -15.22 5.05 -14.38
CA SER A 317 -16.27 5.18 -13.37
C SER A 317 -15.77 5.99 -12.19
N THR A 318 -16.52 7.02 -11.82
CA THR A 318 -16.27 7.82 -10.61
C THR A 318 -17.14 7.37 -9.43
N TRP A 319 -17.83 6.24 -9.56
CA TRP A 319 -18.60 5.65 -8.48
C TRP A 319 -17.73 4.88 -7.47
N TRP A 320 -18.06 5.04 -6.19
CA TRP A 320 -17.52 4.25 -5.08
C TRP A 320 -18.52 4.32 -3.91
N PRO A 321 -18.60 3.29 -3.01
CA PRO A 321 -19.57 3.29 -1.91
C PRO A 321 -19.46 4.46 -0.92
N PHE A 322 -18.31 5.12 -0.85
CA PHE A 322 -18.04 6.30 -0.03
C PHE A 322 -17.10 7.26 -0.78
N GLN A 323 -17.11 8.52 -0.40
CA GLN A 323 -16.30 9.54 -1.06
C GLN A 323 -14.81 9.34 -0.80
N ARG A 324 -13.99 9.34 -1.86
CA ARG A 324 -12.55 9.14 -1.81
C ARG A 324 -11.85 9.71 -3.04
N GLU A 325 -10.76 10.44 -2.79
CA GLU A 325 -9.85 10.83 -3.87
C GLU A 325 -9.04 9.61 -4.36
N ARG A 326 -8.89 9.50 -5.67
CA ARG A 326 -8.16 8.44 -6.35
C ARG A 326 -7.27 9.00 -7.46
N GLN A 327 -6.21 8.27 -7.74
CA GLN A 327 -5.30 8.48 -8.85
C GLN A 327 -5.48 7.32 -9.84
N LEU A 328 -6.36 7.50 -10.81
CA LEU A 328 -6.70 6.42 -11.74
C LEU A 328 -5.77 6.43 -12.96
N TYR A 329 -5.32 5.25 -13.34
CA TYR A 329 -4.62 5.01 -14.59
C TYR A 329 -5.55 5.24 -15.77
N VAL A 330 -5.03 5.85 -16.86
CA VAL A 330 -5.71 6.00 -18.13
C VAL A 330 -4.99 5.20 -19.21
N THR A 331 -3.72 5.50 -19.47
CA THR A 331 -2.87 4.81 -20.45
C THR A 331 -1.39 5.03 -20.17
N SER A 332 -0.53 4.12 -20.63
CA SER A 332 0.93 4.26 -20.61
C SER A 332 1.57 3.94 -21.98
N SER A 333 0.77 3.93 -23.04
CA SER A 333 1.19 3.53 -24.39
C SER A 333 1.23 4.69 -25.39
N LEU A 334 1.34 5.94 -24.89
CA LEU A 334 1.41 7.10 -25.75
C LEU A 334 2.81 7.23 -26.39
N SER A 335 2.85 7.88 -27.56
CA SER A 335 4.09 8.30 -28.20
C SER A 335 4.84 9.33 -27.35
N ASP A 336 6.10 9.55 -27.64
CA ASP A 336 6.84 10.70 -27.09
C ASP A 336 6.24 12.00 -27.64
N GLY A 337 6.02 12.99 -26.80
CA GLY A 337 5.60 14.29 -27.25
C GLY A 337 4.51 14.97 -26.45
N LYS A 338 3.92 15.98 -27.10
CA LYS A 338 2.80 16.75 -26.56
C LYS A 338 1.49 16.10 -27.00
N HIS A 339 0.57 15.97 -26.04
CA HIS A 339 -0.77 15.42 -26.22
C HIS A 339 -1.81 16.34 -25.62
N THR A 340 -3.07 16.19 -26.08
CA THR A 340 -4.23 16.86 -25.50
C THR A 340 -5.19 15.79 -24.95
N VAL A 341 -5.56 15.88 -23.67
CA VAL A 341 -6.61 15.02 -23.09
C VAL A 341 -7.91 15.77 -22.93
N ARG A 342 -9.02 15.11 -23.27
CA ARG A 342 -10.39 15.56 -23.02
C ARG A 342 -11.11 14.57 -22.11
N PHE A 343 -11.67 15.06 -21.02
CA PHE A 343 -12.59 14.35 -20.13
C PHE A 343 -14.00 14.83 -20.37
N GLU A 344 -14.90 13.95 -20.79
CA GLU A 344 -16.29 14.28 -21.13
C GLU A 344 -17.27 13.47 -20.28
N VAL A 345 -18.17 14.14 -19.60
CA VAL A 345 -19.24 13.50 -18.80
C VAL A 345 -20.16 12.71 -19.72
N SER A 346 -20.26 11.39 -19.53
CA SER A 346 -21.06 10.52 -20.39
C SER A 346 -22.57 10.55 -20.10
N GLY A 347 -22.98 11.14 -18.97
CA GLY A 347 -24.36 11.07 -18.47
C GLY A 347 -24.76 9.73 -17.86
N ASN A 348 -24.01 8.67 -18.11
CA ASN A 348 -24.31 7.34 -17.61
C ASN A 348 -24.14 7.21 -16.09
N ILE A 349 -25.04 6.46 -15.47
CA ILE A 349 -25.03 6.15 -14.04
C ILE A 349 -24.50 4.71 -13.85
N PRO A 350 -23.40 4.50 -13.10
CA PRO A 350 -22.89 3.18 -12.81
C PRO A 350 -23.94 2.31 -12.08
N GLN A 351 -23.94 1.01 -12.37
CA GLN A 351 -24.94 0.04 -11.87
C GLN A 351 -25.18 0.09 -10.36
N TYR A 352 -24.14 0.33 -9.55
CA TYR A 352 -24.26 0.34 -8.09
C TYR A 352 -24.53 1.73 -7.50
N ASN A 353 -24.72 2.74 -8.34
CA ASN A 353 -25.05 4.09 -7.90
C ASN A 353 -26.55 4.20 -7.65
N ALA A 354 -26.95 4.10 -6.38
CA ALA A 354 -28.34 4.21 -5.96
C ALA A 354 -28.86 5.65 -5.81
N THR A 355 -28.01 6.67 -6.03
CA THR A 355 -28.38 8.08 -5.84
C THR A 355 -29.13 8.69 -7.01
N GLY A 356 -29.09 8.05 -8.18
CA GLY A 356 -29.64 8.57 -9.43
C GLY A 356 -28.88 9.80 -9.99
N ARG A 357 -27.76 10.19 -9.37
CA ARG A 357 -26.93 11.33 -9.79
C ARG A 357 -25.69 10.83 -10.55
N SER A 358 -25.20 11.61 -11.51
CA SER A 358 -23.98 11.32 -12.28
C SER A 358 -23.01 12.49 -12.11
N VAL A 359 -22.22 12.47 -11.03
CA VAL A 359 -21.32 13.59 -10.71
C VAL A 359 -19.86 13.19 -10.94
N VAL A 360 -19.15 13.98 -11.75
CA VAL A 360 -17.72 13.85 -12.04
C VAL A 360 -16.97 14.99 -11.34
N ARG A 361 -15.90 14.67 -10.60
CA ARG A 361 -15.06 15.62 -9.87
C ARG A 361 -13.59 15.35 -10.17
N ILE A 362 -12.93 16.21 -10.92
CA ILE A 362 -11.53 16.09 -11.37
C ILE A 362 -10.73 17.26 -10.82
N SER A 363 -9.56 16.98 -10.20
CA SER A 363 -8.66 18.03 -9.72
C SER A 363 -7.46 18.25 -10.64
N SER A 364 -6.95 17.20 -11.25
CA SER A 364 -5.73 17.29 -12.07
C SER A 364 -5.52 16.06 -12.92
N ILE A 365 -4.66 16.17 -13.90
CA ILE A 365 -4.07 15.04 -14.61
C ILE A 365 -2.69 14.72 -14.02
N ILE A 366 -2.27 13.47 -14.20
CA ILE A 366 -0.96 12.95 -13.78
C ILE A 366 -0.26 12.48 -15.05
N SER A 367 0.91 13.02 -15.32
CA SER A 367 1.70 12.66 -16.50
C SER A 367 3.14 12.33 -16.13
N SER A 368 3.78 11.49 -16.91
CA SER A 368 5.20 11.17 -16.82
C SER A 368 5.76 10.86 -18.18
N THR A 369 7.06 11.09 -18.33
CA THR A 369 7.86 10.67 -19.49
C THR A 369 8.63 9.41 -19.10
N ARG A 370 8.78 8.46 -20.01
CA ARG A 370 9.71 7.33 -19.87
C ARG A 370 11.13 7.85 -20.01
N GLU A 371 12.02 7.43 -19.14
CA GLU A 371 13.44 7.76 -19.14
C GLU A 371 14.28 6.50 -19.37
#